data_f8a0a04dd805f7fc14fefdbf465561bc
#
_entry.id   f8a0a04dd805f7fc14fefdbf465561bc
#
_cell.length_a   1.000
_cell.length_b   1.000
_cell.length_c   1.000
_cell.angle_alpha   90.00
_cell.angle_beta   90.00
_cell.angle_gamma   90.00
#
_symmetry.space_group_name_H-M   'P 1'
#
loop_
_entity.id
_entity.type
_entity.pdbx_description
1 polymer ?
#
loop_
_entity_poly.entity_id
_entity_poly.type
_entity_poly.pdbx_seq_one_letter_code
_entity_poly.pdbx_strand_id
1 'polypeptide(L)'
;MANRTHHAVDASRSDVKIIYGKATLGSGAAEMTGHAGDLVSSARTGAGVHTLVFRHAYPEGLYPGVEILGGSTVGLVGQLSAWDPAAKTATLKLTDAGVAADGDTSDVVYFALHVRNSGAN
;
A
#
# COMPACT_ATOMS: atom_id res chain seq x y z
N MET A 1 -16.33 10.73 -29.31
CA MET A 1 -16.07 10.47 -28.76
C MET A 1 -15.50 10.41 -28.18
N ALA A 2 -15.49 10.59 -28.17
CA ALA A 2 -14.89 10.32 -27.67
C ALA A 2 -14.66 10.34 -26.78
N ASN A 3 -14.76 10.50 -26.38
CA ASN A 3 -14.40 10.42 -25.57
C ASN A 3 -14.17 10.07 -24.88
N ARG A 4 -14.01 9.92 -24.70
CA ARG A 4 -13.81 9.37 -23.99
C ARG A 4 -12.91 9.20 -23.55
N THR A 5 -12.64 9.49 -23.51
CA THR A 5 -11.69 9.25 -23.36
C THR A 5 -10.75 8.92 -22.38
N HIS A 6 -10.12 9.07 -21.57
CA HIS A 6 -9.19 8.68 -20.81
C HIS A 6 -9.42 7.55 -20.03
N HIS A 7 -10.20 7.46 -19.72
CA HIS A 7 -10.68 6.28 -19.16
C HIS A 7 -10.74 5.18 -20.18
N ALA A 8 -10.34 5.49 -21.33
CA ALA A 8 -10.24 4.50 -22.38
C ALA A 8 -9.29 3.36 -21.98
N VAL A 9 -8.27 3.69 -21.21
CA VAL A 9 -7.35 2.65 -20.73
C VAL A 9 -8.06 1.67 -19.82
N ASP A 10 -8.92 2.18 -18.97
CA ASP A 10 -9.65 1.32 -18.06
C ASP A 10 -10.62 0.43 -18.81
N ALA A 11 -11.23 0.97 -19.83
CA ALA A 11 -12.20 0.21 -20.61
C ALA A 11 -11.56 -0.97 -21.31
N SER A 12 -10.30 -0.83 -21.73
CA SER A 12 -9.62 -1.91 -22.42
C SER A 12 -9.06 -2.98 -21.49
N ARG A 13 -9.06 -2.72 -20.19
CA ARG A 13 -8.48 -3.65 -19.22
C ARG A 13 -9.44 -3.82 -18.05
N SER A 14 -10.59 -4.40 -18.33
CA SER A 14 -11.61 -4.56 -17.30
C SER A 14 -11.21 -5.48 -16.16
N ASP A 15 -10.18 -6.30 -16.36
CA ASP A 15 -9.68 -7.19 -15.32
C ASP A 15 -8.67 -6.51 -14.39
N VAL A 16 -8.27 -5.28 -14.68
CA VAL A 16 -7.33 -4.55 -13.85
C VAL A 16 -8.09 -3.63 -12.91
N LYS A 17 -7.70 -3.65 -11.64
CA LYS A 17 -8.34 -2.82 -10.63
C LYS A 17 -7.26 -2.09 -9.85
N ILE A 18 -7.53 -0.85 -9.48
CA ILE A 18 -6.67 -0.09 -8.58
C ILE A 18 -7.33 -0.07 -7.22
N ILE A 19 -6.62 -0.56 -6.21
CA ILE A 19 -7.12 -0.54 -4.85
C ILE A 19 -6.32 0.46 -4.05
N TYR A 20 -7.00 1.14 -3.13
CA TYR A 20 -6.40 2.18 -2.32
C TYR A 20 -6.47 1.80 -0.85
N GLY A 21 -5.46 2.18 -0.12
CA GLY A 21 -5.46 2.02 1.33
C GLY A 21 -4.59 3.08 1.96
N LYS A 22 -4.78 3.28 3.25
CA LYS A 22 -3.90 4.17 4.02
C LYS A 22 -3.89 3.75 5.48
N ALA A 23 -2.85 4.18 6.18
CA ALA A 23 -2.76 4.04 7.61
C ALA A 23 -1.83 5.13 8.15
N THR A 24 -2.04 5.50 9.40
CA THR A 24 -1.22 6.50 10.08
C THR A 24 -0.20 5.78 10.95
N LEU A 25 1.05 6.20 10.84
CA LEU A 25 2.13 5.60 11.63
C LEU A 25 1.99 5.97 13.10
N GLY A 26 2.46 5.07 13.94
CA GLY A 26 2.55 5.35 15.36
C GLY A 26 3.92 5.91 15.71
N SER A 27 4.06 6.41 16.93
CA SER A 27 5.33 6.92 17.40
C SER A 27 6.24 5.78 17.83
N GLY A 28 7.47 5.79 17.34
CA GLY A 28 8.46 4.77 17.71
C GLY A 28 7.98 3.37 17.34
N ALA A 29 7.95 2.47 18.31
CA ALA A 29 7.62 1.07 18.08
C ALA A 29 6.12 0.79 18.05
N ALA A 30 5.28 1.82 17.96
CA ALA A 30 3.83 1.64 18.00
C ALA A 30 3.30 1.08 16.67
N GLU A 31 2.14 0.45 16.76
CA GLU A 31 1.43 -0.04 15.58
C GLU A 31 0.83 1.11 14.78
N MET A 32 0.59 0.86 13.49
CA MET A 32 -0.16 1.80 12.68
C MET A 32 -1.63 1.79 13.10
N THR A 33 -2.29 2.93 12.88
CA THR A 33 -3.70 3.11 13.20
C THR A 33 -4.39 3.77 12.02
N GLY A 34 -5.72 3.92 12.13
CA GLY A 34 -6.48 4.64 11.11
C GLY A 34 -6.49 3.94 9.77
N HIS A 35 -6.49 2.61 9.76
CA HIS A 35 -6.54 1.84 8.52
C HIS A 35 -7.81 2.16 7.75
N ALA A 36 -7.66 2.39 6.45
CA ALA A 36 -8.80 2.76 5.60
C ALA A 36 -8.61 2.17 4.21
N GLY A 37 -9.72 2.17 3.45
CA GLY A 37 -9.72 1.61 2.11
C GLY A 37 -9.61 0.11 2.12
N ASP A 38 -8.76 -0.43 1.26
CA ASP A 38 -8.58 -1.87 1.15
C ASP A 38 -7.61 -2.43 2.19
N LEU A 39 -6.92 -1.58 2.91
CA LEU A 39 -6.04 -1.99 4.01
C LEU A 39 -6.87 -2.06 5.30
N VAL A 40 -6.95 -3.25 5.90
CA VAL A 40 -7.82 -3.45 7.07
C VAL A 40 -7.05 -3.58 8.37
N SER A 41 -5.82 -4.05 8.34
CA SER A 41 -5.03 -4.19 9.56
C SER A 41 -3.54 -4.27 9.23
N SER A 42 -2.72 -4.13 10.25
CA SER A 42 -1.29 -4.29 10.12
C SER A 42 -0.71 -4.70 11.48
N ALA A 43 0.51 -5.23 11.44
CA ALA A 43 1.23 -5.60 12.65
C ALA A 43 2.70 -5.24 12.47
N ARG A 44 3.26 -4.52 13.42
CA ARG A 44 4.68 -4.16 13.39
C ARG A 44 5.49 -5.36 13.84
N THR A 45 6.45 -5.77 13.02
CA THR A 45 7.30 -6.92 13.32
C THR A 45 8.75 -6.56 13.61
N GLY A 46 9.13 -5.32 13.37
CA GLY A 46 10.48 -4.84 13.63
C GLY A 46 10.57 -3.37 13.31
N ALA A 47 11.78 -2.80 13.46
CA ALA A 47 11.98 -1.38 13.17
C ALA A 47 11.65 -1.10 11.70
N GLY A 48 10.64 -0.26 11.48
CA GLY A 48 10.21 0.12 10.14
C GLY A 48 9.56 -0.99 9.35
N VAL A 49 9.23 -2.13 9.97
CA VAL A 49 8.67 -3.28 9.26
C VAL A 49 7.27 -3.59 9.76
N HIS A 50 6.31 -3.58 8.84
CA HIS A 50 4.92 -3.86 9.16
C HIS A 50 4.35 -4.90 8.21
N THR A 51 3.62 -5.87 8.74
CA THR A 51 2.88 -6.82 7.92
C THR A 51 1.49 -6.25 7.70
N LEU A 52 1.09 -6.14 6.44
CA LEU A 52 -0.18 -5.54 6.05
C LEU A 52 -1.18 -6.63 5.69
N VAL A 53 -2.44 -6.39 6.01
CA VAL A 53 -3.54 -7.29 5.62
C VAL A 53 -4.56 -6.47 4.85
N PHE A 54 -4.86 -6.90 3.63
CA PHE A 54 -5.83 -6.25 2.75
C PHE A 54 -7.19 -6.93 2.85
N ARG A 55 -8.21 -6.21 2.37
CA ARG A 55 -9.59 -6.66 2.51
C ARG A 55 -9.92 -7.85 1.63
N HIS A 56 -9.41 -7.84 0.40
CA HIS A 56 -9.76 -8.85 -0.59
C HIS A 56 -8.52 -9.52 -1.16
N ALA A 57 -8.69 -10.77 -1.58
CA ALA A 57 -7.66 -11.49 -2.31
C ALA A 57 -7.79 -11.18 -3.80
N TYR A 58 -6.66 -11.09 -4.49
CA TYR A 58 -6.63 -10.87 -5.94
C TYR A 58 -5.68 -11.90 -6.55
N PRO A 59 -5.99 -12.37 -7.77
CA PRO A 59 -5.15 -13.41 -8.38
C PRO A 59 -3.71 -12.98 -8.62
N GLU A 60 -3.50 -11.70 -8.90
CA GLU A 60 -2.16 -11.24 -9.27
C GLU A 60 -1.98 -9.77 -8.95
N GLY A 61 -0.78 -9.43 -8.47
CA GLY A 61 -0.37 -8.03 -8.32
C GLY A 61 0.37 -7.57 -9.56
N LEU A 62 0.10 -6.36 -9.99
CA LEU A 62 0.70 -5.78 -11.19
C LEU A 62 1.65 -4.65 -10.86
N TYR A 63 1.31 -3.78 -9.92
CA TYR A 63 2.16 -2.65 -9.58
C TYR A 63 1.86 -2.18 -8.16
N PRO A 64 2.87 -2.18 -7.29
CA PRO A 64 2.71 -1.65 -5.93
C PRO A 64 3.12 -0.18 -5.88
N GLY A 65 2.24 0.68 -5.40
CA GLY A 65 2.55 2.08 -5.19
C GLY A 65 2.44 2.42 -3.72
N VAL A 66 3.50 2.99 -3.15
CA VAL A 66 3.52 3.41 -1.76
C VAL A 66 4.05 4.83 -1.69
N GLU A 67 3.31 5.69 -1.00
CA GLU A 67 3.72 7.08 -0.80
C GLU A 67 3.56 7.45 0.67
N ILE A 68 4.48 8.26 1.15
CA ILE A 68 4.42 8.74 2.53
C ILE A 68 4.10 10.24 2.51
N LEU A 69 3.02 10.60 3.19
CA LEU A 69 2.76 12.00 3.47
C LEU A 69 3.40 12.28 4.83
N GLY A 70 4.59 12.86 4.79
CA GLY A 70 5.36 13.07 6.00
C GLY A 70 4.97 14.35 6.70
N GLY A 71 4.65 14.21 7.97
CA GLY A 71 4.38 15.36 8.82
C GLY A 71 5.64 15.80 9.54
N SER A 72 6.25 14.87 10.27
CA SER A 72 7.46 15.18 11.04
C SER A 72 8.72 14.49 10.50
N THR A 73 8.59 13.39 9.80
CA THR A 73 9.74 12.66 9.28
C THR A 73 9.91 12.92 7.79
N VAL A 74 10.76 13.86 7.46
CA VAL A 74 11.06 14.20 6.07
C VAL A 74 12.07 13.19 5.54
N GLY A 75 11.79 12.65 4.34
CA GLY A 75 12.69 11.68 3.73
C GLY A 75 12.36 10.23 4.04
N LEU A 76 11.27 9.99 4.76
CA LEU A 76 10.80 8.63 5.02
C LEU A 76 10.31 8.03 3.72
N VAL A 77 10.78 6.83 3.40
CA VAL A 77 10.43 6.11 2.18
C VAL A 77 9.80 4.78 2.54
N GLY A 78 8.73 4.43 1.84
CA GLY A 78 8.05 3.16 2.02
C GLY A 78 8.23 2.27 0.79
N GLN A 79 8.34 0.98 1.04
CA GLN A 79 8.51 -0.01 -0.02
C GLN A 79 7.78 -1.28 0.40
N LEU A 80 7.08 -1.90 -0.55
CA LEU A 80 6.48 -3.20 -0.29
C LEU A 80 7.44 -4.30 -0.65
N SER A 81 7.49 -5.31 0.20
CA SER A 81 8.17 -6.56 -0.10
C SER A 81 7.21 -7.70 0.21
N ALA A 82 7.48 -8.88 -0.33
CA ALA A 82 6.64 -10.05 -0.09
C ALA A 82 5.15 -9.74 -0.34
N TRP A 83 4.84 -8.95 -1.37
CA TRP A 83 3.46 -8.64 -1.71
C TRP A 83 2.80 -9.85 -2.34
N ASP A 84 1.79 -10.38 -1.64
CA ASP A 84 1.04 -11.55 -2.07
C ASP A 84 -0.46 -11.22 -2.08
N PRO A 85 -0.97 -10.72 -3.20
CA PRO A 85 -2.37 -10.32 -3.27
C PRO A 85 -3.34 -11.49 -3.13
N ALA A 86 -2.94 -12.70 -3.50
CA ALA A 86 -3.79 -13.87 -3.32
C ALA A 86 -3.96 -14.22 -1.85
N ALA A 87 -2.93 -14.02 -1.04
CA ALA A 87 -2.98 -14.23 0.41
C ALA A 87 -3.46 -12.99 1.17
N LYS A 88 -3.68 -11.87 0.49
CA LYS A 88 -4.12 -10.60 1.06
C LYS A 88 -3.07 -9.95 1.96
N THR A 89 -1.80 -10.23 1.74
CA THR A 89 -0.73 -9.73 2.63
C THR A 89 0.37 -9.05 1.85
N ALA A 90 1.09 -8.17 2.55
CA ALA A 90 2.30 -7.56 2.06
C ALA A 90 3.14 -7.14 3.26
N THR A 91 4.43 -6.95 3.04
CA THR A 91 5.31 -6.39 4.06
C THR A 91 5.70 -4.98 3.64
N LEU A 92 5.43 -4.02 4.51
CA LEU A 92 5.85 -2.63 4.32
C LEU A 92 7.17 -2.44 5.03
N LYS A 93 8.14 -1.90 4.32
CA LYS A 93 9.44 -1.54 4.88
C LYS A 93 9.63 -0.03 4.77
N LEU A 94 9.91 0.60 5.89
CA LEU A 94 10.12 2.03 5.98
C LEU A 94 11.60 2.30 6.25
N THR A 95 12.17 3.23 5.50
CA THR A 95 13.55 3.62 5.67
C THR A 95 13.70 5.14 5.62
N ASP A 96 14.73 5.64 6.28
CA ASP A 96 15.13 7.02 6.19
C ASP A 96 16.62 7.02 5.85
N ALA A 97 16.97 7.57 4.69
CA ALA A 97 18.34 7.56 4.18
C ALA A 97 18.92 6.13 4.12
N GLY A 98 18.06 5.15 3.77
CA GLY A 98 18.50 3.77 3.62
C GLY A 98 18.55 2.96 4.91
N VAL A 99 18.21 3.57 6.04
CA VAL A 99 18.24 2.90 7.35
C VAL A 99 16.81 2.69 7.82
N ALA A 100 16.52 1.53 8.39
CA ALA A 100 15.17 1.23 8.89
C ALA A 100 14.72 2.29 9.89
N ALA A 101 13.50 2.78 9.72
CA ALA A 101 12.96 3.85 10.55
C ALA A 101 11.46 3.66 10.74
N ASP A 102 10.97 3.98 11.94
CA ASP A 102 9.56 3.77 12.26
C ASP A 102 8.63 4.93 11.86
N GLY A 103 9.18 6.11 11.66
CA GLY A 103 8.35 7.28 11.39
C GLY A 103 7.72 7.83 12.67
N ASP A 104 6.68 8.64 12.52
CA ASP A 104 6.04 9.30 13.65
C ASP A 104 4.54 9.43 13.41
N THR A 105 3.81 9.86 14.44
CA THR A 105 2.34 9.89 14.42
C THR A 105 1.74 10.83 13.39
N SER A 106 2.50 11.78 12.88
CA SER A 106 2.00 12.67 11.82
C SER A 106 2.27 12.15 10.42
N ASP A 107 2.94 11.01 10.28
CA ASP A 107 3.26 10.43 8.99
C ASP A 107 2.14 9.48 8.57
N VAL A 108 1.69 9.61 7.33
CA VAL A 108 0.61 8.78 6.79
C VAL A 108 1.12 8.03 5.57
N VAL A 109 0.86 6.73 5.56
CA VAL A 109 1.27 5.88 4.43
C VAL A 109 0.06 5.66 3.54
N TYR A 110 0.23 5.93 2.25
CA TYR A 110 -0.80 5.74 1.24
C TYR A 110 -0.38 4.62 0.29
N PHE A 111 -1.35 3.80 -0.07
CA PHE A 111 -1.13 2.69 -1.01
C PHE A 111 -2.04 2.87 -2.21
N ALA A 112 -1.50 2.67 -3.41
CA ALA A 112 -2.27 2.59 -4.64
C ALA A 112 -1.73 1.38 -5.40
N LEU A 113 -2.46 0.28 -5.32
CA LEU A 113 -1.99 -1.00 -5.81
C LEU A 113 -2.81 -1.41 -7.04
N HIS A 114 -2.10 -1.70 -8.12
CA HIS A 114 -2.75 -2.23 -9.32
C HIS A 114 -2.75 -3.75 -9.22
N VAL A 115 -3.91 -4.33 -9.33
CA VAL A 115 -4.09 -5.77 -9.20
C VAL A 115 -4.90 -6.30 -10.36
N ARG A 116 -4.75 -7.59 -10.62
CA ARG A 116 -5.60 -8.27 -11.57
C ARG A 116 -6.81 -8.78 -10.80
N ASN A 117 -7.99 -8.43 -11.30
CA ASN A 117 -9.22 -8.74 -10.61
C ASN A 117 -9.79 -10.10 -11.02
N SER A 118 -9.28 -10.68 -12.09
CA SER A 118 -9.76 -11.96 -12.62
C SER A 118 -8.59 -12.89 -12.84
N GLY A 119 -8.77 -14.15 -12.45
CA GLY A 119 -7.76 -15.17 -12.73
C GLY A 119 -7.84 -15.71 -14.16
N ALA A 120 -8.87 -15.32 -14.90
CA ALA A 120 -8.99 -15.71 -16.29
C ALA A 120 -8.17 -14.76 -17.15
N ASN A 121 -7.49 -15.23 -18.05
CA ASN A 121 -6.71 -14.52 -19.02
C ASN A 121 -5.30 -14.85 -18.89
#